data_d6dbcfebcc89c90786a2e161e8879218
#
_entry.id   d6dbcfebcc89c90786a2e161e8879218
#
_cell.length_a   1.000
_cell.length_b   1.000
_cell.length_c   1.000
_cell.angle_alpha   90.00
_cell.angle_beta   90.00
_cell.angle_gamma   90.00
#
_symmetry.space_group_name_H-M   'P 1'
#
loop_
_entity.id
_entity.type
_entity.pdbx_description
1 polymer ?
#
loop_
_entity_poly.entity_id
_entity_poly.type
_entity_poly.pdbx_seq_one_letter_code
_entity_poly.pdbx_strand_id
1 'polypeptide(L)'
;CGGSRRTEWPFTVPVADPDLRALADRFAAAGDDDTRRYAARLRGLPPQRLRGFLTGFADLVAEHDGRYWIVDWKSNHLGDRAADYGPEALAAAMHDHDYVLQYHLYLHALHRPLRARLPGYAYESHVAGVLYAFLRGVVPRTSNGVYVARPEAALVAALDAWADGGSGRADGGSA
;
A
#
# COMPACT_ATOMS: atom_id res chain seq x y z
N CYS A 1 17.06 -21.49 7.27
CA CYS A 1 16.24 -20.33 6.85
C CYS A 1 15.09 -20.21 7.81
N GLY A 2 15.18 -19.31 8.78
CA GLY A 2 14.13 -19.05 9.76
C GLY A 2 13.54 -17.68 9.53
N GLY A 3 12.49 -17.59 8.71
CA GLY A 3 11.73 -16.36 8.57
C GLY A 3 10.73 -16.22 9.70
N SER A 4 10.51 -15.02 10.21
CA SER A 4 9.43 -14.72 11.14
C SER A 4 8.14 -14.40 10.38
N ARG A 5 7.00 -14.77 10.95
CA ARG A 5 5.69 -14.45 10.38
C ARG A 5 4.72 -14.04 11.46
N ARG A 6 3.83 -13.10 11.12
CA ARG A 6 2.73 -12.64 11.97
C ARG A 6 1.44 -12.66 11.15
N THR A 7 0.49 -13.45 11.57
CA THR A 7 -0.88 -13.47 11.00
C THR A 7 -1.74 -12.44 11.74
N GLU A 8 -2.75 -11.91 11.04
CA GLU A 8 -3.65 -10.88 11.58
C GLU A 8 -2.89 -9.75 12.27
N TRP A 9 -1.91 -9.18 11.54
CA TRP A 9 -1.07 -8.13 12.09
C TRP A 9 -1.87 -6.83 12.28
N PRO A 10 -2.16 -6.44 13.53
CA PRO A 10 -2.88 -5.21 13.80
C PRO A 10 -1.98 -4.01 13.55
N PHE A 11 -2.52 -2.98 12.94
CA PHE A 11 -1.81 -1.71 12.79
C PHE A 11 -2.69 -0.54 13.21
N THR A 12 -2.05 0.50 13.65
CA THR A 12 -2.66 1.79 13.97
C THR A 12 -1.75 2.89 13.41
N VAL A 13 -2.27 3.65 12.49
CA VAL A 13 -1.60 4.81 11.91
C VAL A 13 -2.25 6.07 12.47
N PRO A 14 -1.53 6.88 13.24
CA PRO A 14 -2.04 8.19 13.64
C PRO A 14 -2.14 9.10 12.41
N VAL A 15 -3.23 9.83 12.30
CA VAL A 15 -3.49 10.76 11.20
C VAL A 15 -3.90 12.12 11.78
N ALA A 16 -3.08 13.12 11.49
CA ALA A 16 -3.19 14.45 12.07
C ALA A 16 -3.99 15.46 11.21
N ASP A 17 -5.13 15.05 10.65
CA ASP A 17 -5.98 15.85 9.74
C ASP A 17 -5.55 15.82 8.25
N PRO A 18 -5.21 14.65 7.69
CA PRO A 18 -4.86 14.56 6.29
C PRO A 18 -6.10 14.66 5.39
N ASP A 19 -5.96 15.41 4.32
CA ASP A 19 -6.91 15.50 3.23
C ASP A 19 -6.61 14.41 2.18
N LEU A 20 -7.64 13.68 1.74
CA LEU A 20 -7.51 12.68 0.67
C LEU A 20 -7.03 13.30 -0.66
N ARG A 21 -7.35 14.57 -0.93
CA ARG A 21 -6.83 15.28 -2.10
C ARG A 21 -5.32 15.46 -2.02
N ALA A 22 -4.82 15.85 -0.85
CA ALA A 22 -3.37 15.94 -0.62
C ALA A 22 -2.67 14.59 -0.77
N LEU A 23 -3.34 13.48 -0.42
CA LEU A 23 -2.84 12.13 -0.68
C LEU A 23 -2.82 11.82 -2.19
N ALA A 24 -3.90 12.15 -2.90
CA ALA A 24 -3.98 11.96 -4.34
C ALA A 24 -2.89 12.74 -5.10
N ASP A 25 -2.54 13.94 -4.65
CA ASP A 25 -1.46 14.74 -5.24
C ASP A 25 -0.09 14.08 -5.04
N ARG A 26 0.14 13.46 -3.88
CA ARG A 26 1.37 12.68 -3.63
C ARG A 26 1.43 11.42 -4.50
N PHE A 27 0.32 10.72 -4.65
CA PHE A 27 0.23 9.56 -5.54
C PHE A 27 0.50 9.94 -7.00
N ALA A 28 -0.03 11.08 -7.44
CA ALA A 28 0.22 11.59 -8.78
C ALA A 28 1.67 12.01 -9.01
N ALA A 29 2.32 12.57 -7.99
CA ALA A 29 3.69 13.10 -8.09
C ALA A 29 4.75 11.99 -7.98
N ALA A 30 4.60 11.03 -7.07
CA ALA A 30 5.64 10.06 -6.70
C ALA A 30 5.22 8.60 -6.92
N GLY A 31 4.01 8.31 -7.39
CA GLY A 31 3.54 6.96 -7.67
C GLY A 31 4.05 6.40 -9.00
N ASP A 32 3.99 5.09 -9.14
CA ASP A 32 4.07 4.40 -10.43
C ASP A 32 2.83 4.66 -11.29
N ASP A 33 2.78 4.12 -12.49
CA ASP A 33 1.67 4.36 -13.41
C ASP A 33 0.32 3.87 -12.88
N ASP A 34 0.31 2.78 -12.10
CA ASP A 34 -0.89 2.24 -11.48
C ASP A 34 -1.39 3.15 -10.36
N THR A 35 -0.50 3.56 -9.48
CA THR A 35 -0.77 4.50 -8.40
C THR A 35 -1.21 5.88 -8.92
N ARG A 36 -0.60 6.38 -10.01
CA ARG A 36 -1.02 7.63 -10.66
C ARG A 36 -2.43 7.56 -11.20
N ARG A 37 -2.80 6.44 -11.83
CA ARG A 37 -4.19 6.22 -12.29
C ARG A 37 -5.16 6.20 -11.12
N TYR A 38 -4.79 5.56 -10.01
CA TYR A 38 -5.60 5.54 -8.81
C TYR A 38 -5.77 6.92 -8.15
N ALA A 39 -4.78 7.82 -8.28
CA ALA A 39 -4.87 9.19 -7.79
C ALA A 39 -6.09 9.95 -8.34
N ALA A 40 -6.47 9.71 -9.61
CA ALA A 40 -7.67 10.31 -10.19
C ALA A 40 -8.96 9.86 -9.47
N ARG A 41 -9.04 8.58 -9.09
CA ARG A 41 -10.15 8.03 -8.30
C ARG A 41 -10.22 8.69 -6.91
N LEU A 42 -9.10 8.83 -6.23
CA LEU A 42 -9.04 9.49 -4.91
C LEU A 42 -9.55 10.94 -4.97
N ARG A 43 -9.22 11.67 -6.03
CA ARG A 43 -9.70 13.06 -6.22
C ARG A 43 -11.22 13.14 -6.41
N GLY A 44 -11.83 12.09 -6.96
CA GLY A 44 -13.28 11.99 -7.16
C GLY A 44 -14.06 11.67 -5.90
N LEU A 45 -13.41 11.24 -4.83
CA LEU A 45 -14.07 10.97 -3.57
C LEU A 45 -14.49 12.29 -2.87
N PRO A 46 -15.61 12.29 -2.13
CA PRO A 46 -15.98 13.45 -1.33
C PRO A 46 -14.83 13.89 -0.42
N PRO A 47 -14.65 15.19 -0.19
CA PRO A 47 -13.63 15.67 0.72
C PRO A 47 -13.83 15.05 2.10
N GLN A 48 -12.91 14.22 2.52
CA GLN A 48 -12.90 13.63 3.85
C GLN A 48 -11.63 14.05 4.56
N ARG A 49 -11.79 14.62 5.75
CA ARG A 49 -10.70 14.86 6.69
C ARG A 49 -10.66 13.70 7.65
N LEU A 50 -9.58 12.97 7.64
CA LEU A 50 -9.35 11.82 8.50
C LEU A 50 -8.65 12.31 9.77
N ARG A 51 -9.34 12.31 10.90
CA ARG A 51 -8.73 12.67 12.20
C ARG A 51 -8.69 11.47 13.12
N GLY A 52 -7.56 11.27 13.78
CA GLY A 52 -7.42 10.24 14.80
C GLY A 52 -6.53 9.09 14.35
N PHE A 53 -7.05 7.89 14.33
CA PHE A 53 -6.28 6.70 14.02
C PHE A 53 -6.94 5.91 12.91
N LEU A 54 -6.17 5.57 11.89
CA LEU A 54 -6.52 4.52 10.94
C LEU A 54 -6.09 3.18 11.54
N THR A 55 -7.05 2.32 11.83
CA THR A 55 -6.77 0.98 12.37
C THR A 55 -7.18 -0.07 11.36
N GLY A 56 -6.47 -1.18 11.32
CA GLY A 56 -6.77 -2.30 10.45
C GLY A 56 -5.92 -3.52 10.78
N PHE A 57 -6.09 -4.55 9.97
CA PHE A 57 -5.32 -5.78 10.07
C PHE A 57 -4.79 -6.12 8.69
N ALA A 58 -3.50 -6.44 8.59
CA ALA A 58 -2.98 -7.14 7.45
C ALA A 58 -3.01 -8.64 7.74
N ASP A 59 -3.46 -9.45 6.80
CA ASP A 59 -3.66 -10.88 7.01
C ASP A 59 -2.36 -11.59 7.40
N LEU A 60 -1.25 -11.18 6.77
CA LEU A 60 0.06 -11.74 7.07
C LEU A 60 1.16 -10.71 6.83
N VAL A 61 2.06 -10.56 7.79
CA VAL A 61 3.39 -9.96 7.62
C VAL A 61 4.42 -11.07 7.80
N ALA A 62 5.22 -11.30 6.77
CA ALA A 62 6.26 -12.31 6.75
C ALA A 62 7.63 -11.69 6.47
N GLU A 63 8.64 -12.13 7.21
CA GLU A 63 10.04 -11.81 6.93
C GLU A 63 10.69 -13.03 6.27
N HIS A 64 11.35 -12.79 5.15
CA HIS A 64 12.12 -13.79 4.42
C HIS A 64 13.41 -13.16 3.90
N ASP A 65 14.52 -13.76 4.27
CA ASP A 65 15.87 -13.29 3.93
C ASP A 65 16.10 -11.79 4.26
N GLY A 66 15.65 -11.38 5.46
CA GLY A 66 15.80 -10.00 5.95
C GLY A 66 14.85 -8.99 5.31
N ARG A 67 13.90 -9.44 4.48
CA ARG A 67 12.93 -8.59 3.80
C ARG A 67 11.51 -8.91 4.22
N TYR A 68 10.73 -7.86 4.45
CA TYR A 68 9.34 -7.95 4.89
C TYR A 68 8.38 -7.91 3.73
N TRP A 69 7.45 -8.86 3.72
CA TRP A 69 6.30 -8.94 2.83
C TRP A 69 5.02 -8.67 3.62
N ILE A 70 4.10 -7.95 3.02
CA ILE A 70 2.70 -7.91 3.47
C ILE A 70 1.88 -8.75 2.49
N VAL A 71 1.13 -9.72 3.00
CA VAL A 71 0.28 -10.58 2.18
C VAL A 71 -1.15 -10.39 2.62
N ASP A 72 -2.05 -10.27 1.64
CA ASP A 72 -3.47 -10.09 1.86
C ASP A 72 -4.26 -11.06 0.95
N TRP A 73 -5.20 -11.78 1.55
CA TRP A 73 -6.00 -12.78 0.85
C TRP A 73 -7.32 -12.17 0.37
N LYS A 74 -7.62 -12.35 -0.91
CA LYS A 74 -8.85 -11.83 -1.50
C LYS A 74 -9.73 -12.96 -2.02
N SER A 75 -11.02 -12.91 -1.69
CA SER A 75 -12.03 -13.87 -2.13
C SER A 75 -12.91 -13.35 -3.26
N ASN A 76 -12.59 -12.18 -3.86
CA ASN A 76 -13.34 -11.58 -4.95
C ASN A 76 -13.53 -12.58 -6.09
N HIS A 77 -14.74 -12.57 -6.67
CA HIS A 77 -15.07 -13.31 -7.87
C HIS A 77 -14.89 -12.40 -9.08
N LEU A 78 -13.88 -12.66 -9.91
CA LEU A 78 -13.60 -11.91 -11.14
C LEU A 78 -14.04 -12.67 -12.38
N GLY A 79 -14.40 -13.94 -12.26
CA GLY A 79 -14.85 -14.82 -13.31
C GLY A 79 -14.69 -16.28 -12.92
N ASP A 80 -15.16 -17.20 -13.79
CA ASP A 80 -15.21 -18.62 -13.49
C ASP A 80 -13.93 -19.38 -13.85
N ARG A 81 -13.04 -18.74 -14.62
CA ARG A 81 -11.80 -19.37 -15.12
C ARG A 81 -10.57 -18.67 -14.50
N ALA A 82 -9.50 -19.40 -14.33
CA ALA A 82 -8.23 -18.84 -13.86
C ALA A 82 -7.71 -17.70 -14.77
N ALA A 83 -8.00 -17.74 -16.06
CA ALA A 83 -7.63 -16.67 -17.00
C ALA A 83 -8.34 -15.33 -16.69
N ASP A 84 -9.50 -15.37 -16.04
CA ASP A 84 -10.26 -14.17 -15.65
C ASP A 84 -9.59 -13.43 -14.47
N TYR A 85 -8.53 -13.99 -13.90
CA TYR A 85 -7.66 -13.43 -12.85
C TYR A 85 -6.29 -13.05 -13.40
N GLY A 86 -6.21 -12.67 -14.66
CA GLY A 86 -5.00 -12.15 -15.28
C GLY A 86 -4.62 -10.74 -14.79
N PRO A 87 -3.44 -10.23 -15.16
CA PRO A 87 -2.91 -8.96 -14.63
C PRO A 87 -3.85 -7.77 -14.78
N GLU A 88 -4.54 -7.63 -15.92
CA GLU A 88 -5.46 -6.53 -16.17
C GLU A 88 -6.70 -6.58 -15.27
N ALA A 89 -7.29 -7.77 -15.09
CA ALA A 89 -8.44 -7.95 -14.21
C ALA A 89 -8.08 -7.73 -12.74
N LEU A 90 -6.88 -8.17 -12.33
CA LEU A 90 -6.36 -7.91 -11.00
C LEU A 90 -6.14 -6.41 -10.77
N ALA A 91 -5.52 -5.69 -11.72
CA ALA A 91 -5.32 -4.25 -11.62
C ALA A 91 -6.66 -3.51 -11.51
N ALA A 92 -7.65 -3.89 -12.30
CA ALA A 92 -9.00 -3.32 -12.20
C ALA A 92 -9.61 -3.57 -10.82
N ALA A 93 -9.54 -4.80 -10.30
CA ALA A 93 -10.06 -5.13 -8.96
C ALA A 93 -9.33 -4.36 -7.85
N MET A 94 -8.00 -4.18 -7.96
CA MET A 94 -7.22 -3.38 -7.02
C MET A 94 -7.70 -1.93 -6.96
N HIS A 95 -8.09 -1.34 -8.08
CA HIS A 95 -8.65 0.00 -8.16
C HIS A 95 -10.08 0.05 -7.63
N ASP A 96 -10.95 -0.84 -8.09
CA ASP A 96 -12.40 -0.79 -7.81
C ASP A 96 -12.72 -1.01 -6.33
N HIS A 97 -11.89 -1.77 -5.64
CA HIS A 97 -12.05 -2.07 -4.22
C HIS A 97 -11.13 -1.25 -3.31
N ASP A 98 -10.48 -0.20 -3.82
CA ASP A 98 -9.56 0.68 -3.08
C ASP A 98 -8.37 -0.07 -2.42
N TYR A 99 -8.00 -1.25 -2.95
CA TYR A 99 -6.87 -2.03 -2.45
C TYR A 99 -5.54 -1.34 -2.70
N VAL A 100 -5.47 -0.45 -3.71
CA VAL A 100 -4.29 0.40 -3.93
C VAL A 100 -4.06 1.31 -2.72
N LEU A 101 -5.09 1.97 -2.19
CA LEU A 101 -4.98 2.74 -0.96
C LEU A 101 -4.62 1.85 0.23
N GLN A 102 -5.28 0.69 0.34
CA GLN A 102 -5.08 -0.24 1.44
C GLN A 102 -3.61 -0.66 1.57
N TYR A 103 -2.96 -1.09 0.49
CA TYR A 103 -1.58 -1.55 0.60
C TYR A 103 -0.58 -0.42 0.87
N HIS A 104 -0.85 0.79 0.41
CA HIS A 104 -0.03 1.94 0.76
C HIS A 104 -0.09 2.25 2.26
N LEU A 105 -1.28 2.17 2.85
CA LEU A 105 -1.47 2.33 4.30
C LEU A 105 -0.79 1.20 5.08
N TYR A 106 -0.86 -0.04 4.59
CA TYR A 106 -0.16 -1.17 5.18
C TYR A 106 1.37 -1.00 5.16
N LEU A 107 1.92 -0.58 4.02
CA LEU A 107 3.36 -0.32 3.89
C LEU A 107 3.80 0.83 4.78
N HIS A 108 3.03 1.91 4.85
CA HIS A 108 3.29 3.02 5.77
C HIS A 108 3.28 2.54 7.24
N ALA A 109 2.27 1.75 7.62
CA ALA A 109 2.15 1.19 8.96
C ALA A 109 3.30 0.25 9.33
N LEU A 110 3.84 -0.52 8.36
CA LEU A 110 5.00 -1.40 8.55
C LEU A 110 6.31 -0.60 8.59
N HIS A 111 6.46 0.40 7.71
CA HIS A 111 7.66 1.21 7.59
C HIS A 111 8.01 1.93 8.91
N ARG A 112 7.03 2.56 9.56
CA ARG A 112 7.25 3.35 10.79
C ARG A 112 7.89 2.54 11.93
N PRO A 113 7.34 1.41 12.38
CA PRO A 113 7.96 0.63 13.44
C PRO A 113 9.29 -0.01 13.04
N LEU A 114 9.48 -0.39 11.77
CA LEU A 114 10.76 -0.91 11.30
C LEU A 114 11.83 0.19 11.37
N ARG A 115 11.54 1.38 10.88
CA ARG A 115 12.46 2.54 10.97
C ARG A 115 12.82 2.89 12.42
N ALA A 116 11.89 2.75 13.35
CA ALA A 116 12.11 3.09 14.74
C ALA A 116 12.89 2.03 15.52
N ARG A 117 12.83 0.75 15.12
CA ARG A 117 13.30 -0.38 15.94
C ARG A 117 14.38 -1.23 15.30
N LEU A 118 14.51 -1.20 13.97
CA LEU A 118 15.49 -2.02 13.26
C LEU A 118 16.75 -1.20 12.99
N PRO A 119 17.89 -1.52 13.63
CA PRO A 119 19.16 -0.84 13.36
C PRO A 119 19.56 -0.97 11.88
N GLY A 120 19.98 0.13 11.27
CA GLY A 120 20.38 0.14 9.86
C GLY A 120 19.24 -0.05 8.87
N TYR A 121 17.98 0.16 9.29
CA TYR A 121 16.84 0.04 8.41
C TYR A 121 16.92 0.98 7.20
N ALA A 122 16.74 0.40 6.03
CA ALA A 122 16.49 1.10 4.78
C ALA A 122 15.33 0.43 4.05
N TYR A 123 14.38 1.21 3.55
CA TYR A 123 13.18 0.69 2.90
C TYR A 123 13.54 -0.27 1.74
N GLU A 124 14.47 0.15 0.89
CA GLU A 124 14.90 -0.60 -0.29
C GLU A 124 15.49 -1.97 0.04
N SER A 125 16.14 -2.09 1.19
CA SER A 125 16.80 -3.32 1.62
C SER A 125 15.88 -4.24 2.41
N HIS A 126 14.95 -3.66 3.20
CA HIS A 126 14.19 -4.42 4.18
C HIS A 126 12.71 -4.62 3.82
N VAL A 127 12.15 -3.87 2.86
CA VAL A 127 10.78 -4.07 2.41
C VAL A 127 10.78 -4.73 1.04
N ALA A 128 10.18 -5.91 0.95
CA ALA A 128 10.04 -6.63 -0.31
C ALA A 128 8.83 -6.15 -1.12
N GLY A 129 7.75 -5.76 -0.44
CA GLY A 129 6.53 -5.26 -1.06
C GLY A 129 5.28 -5.87 -0.47
N VAL A 130 4.21 -5.80 -1.25
CA VAL A 130 2.89 -6.38 -0.94
C VAL A 130 2.54 -7.45 -1.95
N LEU A 131 1.80 -8.47 -1.50
CA LEU A 131 1.27 -9.54 -2.32
C LEU A 131 -0.21 -9.70 -2.01
N TYR A 132 -1.06 -9.48 -3.01
CA TYR A 132 -2.49 -9.75 -2.93
C TYR A 132 -2.80 -11.05 -3.66
N ALA A 133 -3.31 -12.04 -2.94
CA ALA A 133 -3.65 -13.34 -3.50
C ALA A 133 -5.17 -13.49 -3.65
N PHE A 134 -5.67 -13.40 -4.86
CA PHE A 134 -7.05 -13.64 -5.22
C PHE A 134 -7.26 -15.16 -5.31
N LEU A 135 -7.66 -15.76 -4.20
CA LEU A 135 -7.63 -17.21 -3.97
C LEU A 135 -8.35 -18.04 -5.03
N ARG A 136 -9.39 -17.48 -5.66
CA ARG A 136 -10.16 -18.17 -6.72
C ARG A 136 -9.38 -18.30 -8.03
N GLY A 137 -8.37 -17.44 -8.25
CA GLY A 137 -7.59 -17.39 -9.48
C GLY A 137 -6.16 -17.93 -9.36
N VAL A 138 -5.72 -18.28 -8.15
CA VAL A 138 -4.35 -18.75 -7.94
C VAL A 138 -4.12 -20.10 -8.60
N VAL A 139 -3.20 -20.13 -9.56
CA VAL A 139 -2.78 -21.36 -10.24
C VAL A 139 -1.26 -21.50 -10.10
N PRO A 140 -0.76 -22.66 -9.64
CA PRO A 140 0.67 -22.89 -9.51
C PRO A 140 1.44 -22.63 -10.82
N ARG A 141 2.58 -21.97 -10.70
CA ARG A 141 3.50 -21.65 -11.82
C ARG A 141 2.93 -20.64 -12.84
N THR A 142 1.90 -19.89 -12.47
CA THR A 142 1.39 -18.76 -13.26
C THR A 142 1.33 -17.52 -12.37
N SER A 143 1.13 -16.34 -12.99
CA SER A 143 0.87 -15.08 -12.26
C SER A 143 -0.63 -14.84 -12.03
N ASN A 144 -1.51 -15.74 -12.48
CA ASN A 144 -2.95 -15.59 -12.30
C ASN A 144 -3.30 -15.59 -10.82
N GLY A 145 -4.17 -14.68 -10.43
CA GLY A 145 -4.61 -14.52 -9.06
C GLY A 145 -3.59 -13.87 -8.11
N VAL A 146 -2.41 -13.48 -8.59
CA VAL A 146 -1.40 -12.85 -7.73
C VAL A 146 -1.03 -11.47 -8.25
N TYR A 147 -1.32 -10.45 -7.44
CA TYR A 147 -0.90 -9.07 -7.68
C TYR A 147 0.25 -8.72 -6.72
N VAL A 148 1.32 -8.18 -7.24
CA VAL A 148 2.49 -7.76 -6.45
C VAL A 148 2.79 -6.30 -6.75
N ALA A 149 3.02 -5.51 -5.70
CA ALA A 149 3.46 -4.14 -5.82
C ALA A 149 4.54 -3.81 -4.78
N ARG A 150 5.40 -2.88 -5.16
CA ARG A 150 6.41 -2.30 -4.28
C ARG A 150 6.57 -0.83 -4.61
N PRO A 151 5.80 0.06 -3.94
CA PRO A 151 5.97 1.50 -4.08
C PRO A 151 7.40 1.94 -3.81
N GLU A 152 7.83 3.01 -4.47
CA GLU A 152 9.14 3.59 -4.25
C GLU A 152 9.25 4.23 -2.86
N ALA A 153 10.46 4.28 -2.31
CA ALA A 153 10.73 4.89 -0.99
C ALA A 153 10.27 6.35 -0.91
N ALA A 154 10.38 7.09 -2.00
CA ALA A 154 9.92 8.47 -2.08
C ALA A 154 8.42 8.61 -1.80
N LEU A 155 7.60 7.67 -2.31
CA LEU A 155 6.16 7.67 -2.04
C LEU A 155 5.86 7.30 -0.59
N VAL A 156 6.58 6.33 -0.02
CA VAL A 156 6.41 5.95 1.39
C VAL A 156 6.77 7.10 2.32
N ALA A 157 7.84 7.84 2.02
CA ALA A 157 8.21 9.05 2.76
C ALA A 157 7.16 10.17 2.62
N ALA A 158 6.56 10.31 1.44
CA ALA A 158 5.46 11.26 1.22
C ALA A 158 4.19 10.89 2.00
N LEU A 159 3.94 9.58 2.21
CA LEU A 159 2.86 9.09 3.08
C LEU A 159 3.13 9.41 4.56
N ASP A 160 4.36 9.29 5.02
CA ASP A 160 4.74 9.70 6.37
C ASP A 160 4.42 11.18 6.61
N ALA A 161 4.87 12.05 5.69
CA ALA A 161 4.61 13.49 5.77
C ALA A 161 3.10 13.82 5.69
N TRP A 162 2.34 13.08 4.89
CA TRP A 162 0.89 13.23 4.82
C TRP A 162 0.22 12.83 6.14
N ALA A 163 0.56 11.70 6.71
CA ALA A 163 -0.03 11.21 7.96
C ALA A 163 0.30 12.14 9.15
N ASP A 164 1.47 12.75 9.16
CA ASP A 164 1.91 13.69 10.18
C ASP A 164 1.32 15.13 9.99
N GLY A 165 0.39 15.31 9.04
CA GLY A 165 -0.29 16.59 8.80
C GLY A 165 0.55 17.59 8.01
N GLY A 166 1.64 17.16 7.38
CA GLY A 166 2.46 17.96 6.49
C GLY A 166 1.68 18.35 5.23
N SER A 167 1.06 19.54 5.23
CA SER A 167 0.63 20.21 4.01
C SER A 167 1.89 20.49 3.19
N GLY A 168 1.97 19.92 1.99
CA GLY A 168 2.99 20.30 1.02
C GLY A 168 2.77 21.76 0.58
N ARG A 169 3.18 22.70 1.42
CA ARG A 169 3.41 24.06 0.98
C ARG A 169 4.70 24.00 0.14
N ALA A 170 4.54 24.02 -1.16
CA ALA A 170 5.58 24.53 -2.00
C ALA A 170 5.88 25.95 -1.49
N ASP A 171 7.04 26.14 -0.88
CA ASP A 171 7.58 27.48 -0.63
C ASP A 171 7.77 28.13 -1.99
N GLY A 172 6.76 28.84 -2.44
CA GLY A 172 6.87 29.83 -3.47
C GLY A 172 7.72 30.97 -2.90
N GLY A 173 9.03 30.84 -3.02
CA GLY A 173 9.94 31.94 -2.75
C GLY A 173 9.59 33.10 -3.66
N SER A 174 9.04 34.16 -3.08
CA SER A 174 9.01 35.49 -3.68
C SER A 174 10.25 36.19 -3.21
N ALA A 175 11.10 36.49 -4.14
CA ALA A 175 12.08 37.59 -4.04
C ALA A 175 11.72 38.62 -5.08
#